data_86804c85e6112c6ca0c182c4014298b9
#
_entry.id   86804c85e6112c6ca0c182c4014298b9
#
_cell.length_a   1.000
_cell.length_b   1.000
_cell.length_c   1.000
_cell.angle_alpha   90.00
_cell.angle_beta   90.00
_cell.angle_gamma   90.00
#
_symmetry.space_group_name_H-M   'P 1'
#
loop_
_entity.id
_entity.type
_entity.pdbx_description
1 polymer ?
#
loop_
_entity_poly.entity_id
_entity_poly.type
_entity_poly.pdbx_seq_one_letter_code
_entity_poly.pdbx_strand_id
1 'polypeptide(L)'
;IAENKKVELKMLHFFINAGIRDTAYYWNELLKCMKVYIALKKECPTLDSLNIGGGFPIKNSLAFDYDYQYMVDEILNQIKIACDEAEVPVPHIFTEFGSFTVGEAGGALYQVLYQKKQNDRENWNMIDSSFITTLPDTWAINKRFVMIAVNRWNDTYERVLLGGLTCDGDDYYNSEQHMNAVYL
;
A
#
# COMPACT_ATOMS: atom_id res chain seq x y z
N ILE A 1 31.68 7.69 -7.36
CA ILE A 1 31.59 7.47 -5.88
C ILE A 1 32.79 6.67 -5.41
N ALA A 2 33.13 5.55 -6.04
CA ALA A 2 34.25 4.69 -5.64
C ALA A 2 35.60 5.41 -5.50
N GLU A 3 35.83 6.46 -6.31
CA GLU A 3 37.04 7.26 -6.27
C GLU A 3 36.99 8.46 -5.30
N ASN A 4 35.80 8.77 -4.79
CA ASN A 4 35.60 9.93 -3.90
C ASN A 4 35.73 9.54 -2.43
N LYS A 5 36.86 9.85 -1.83
CA LYS A 5 37.13 9.54 -0.42
C LYS A 5 36.23 10.26 0.60
N LYS A 6 35.39 11.21 0.17
CA LYS A 6 34.46 11.96 1.03
C LYS A 6 33.05 11.36 1.07
N VAL A 7 32.74 10.38 0.23
CA VAL A 7 31.43 9.77 0.11
C VAL A 7 31.56 8.25 0.06
N GLU A 8 30.79 7.58 0.85
CA GLU A 8 30.69 6.12 0.85
C GLU A 8 29.29 5.70 0.38
N LEU A 9 29.22 4.76 -0.55
CA LEU A 9 27.97 4.10 -0.88
C LEU A 9 27.69 3.00 0.15
N LYS A 10 26.59 3.13 0.90
CA LYS A 10 26.22 2.19 1.97
C LYS A 10 24.99 1.37 1.63
N MET A 11 24.04 1.93 0.93
CA MET A 11 22.75 1.30 0.68
C MET A 11 22.31 1.49 -0.76
N LEU A 12 21.77 0.42 -1.35
CA LEU A 12 20.96 0.48 -2.57
C LEU A 12 19.48 0.48 -2.17
N HIS A 13 18.69 1.38 -2.73
CA HIS A 13 17.24 1.39 -2.58
C HIS A 13 16.55 0.89 -3.85
N PHE A 14 15.50 0.12 -3.64
CA PHE A 14 14.68 -0.47 -4.67
C PHE A 14 13.20 -0.39 -4.27
N PHE A 15 12.35 0.00 -5.20
CA PHE A 15 10.92 0.11 -4.96
C PHE A 15 10.13 -0.30 -6.20
N ILE A 16 9.04 -1.05 -5.99
CA ILE A 16 8.10 -1.43 -7.04
C ILE A 16 6.73 -0.85 -6.75
N ASN A 17 6.24 -0.01 -7.64
CA ASN A 17 4.93 0.63 -7.48
C ASN A 17 3.74 -0.35 -7.47
N ALA A 18 3.89 -1.55 -8.06
CA ALA A 18 2.87 -2.60 -8.03
C ALA A 18 2.73 -3.30 -6.66
N GLY A 19 3.63 -3.00 -5.71
CA GLY A 19 3.67 -3.61 -4.39
C GLY A 19 4.34 -4.99 -4.37
N ILE A 20 4.51 -5.51 -3.16
CA ILE A 20 5.14 -6.82 -2.89
C ILE A 20 4.07 -7.90 -2.98
N ARG A 21 4.07 -8.63 -4.07
CA ARG A 21 3.11 -9.70 -4.36
C ARG A 21 3.82 -10.89 -4.97
N ASP A 22 3.29 -12.09 -4.74
CA ASP A 22 3.79 -13.30 -5.40
C ASP A 22 3.40 -13.30 -6.89
N THR A 23 4.16 -12.56 -7.68
CA THR A 23 3.96 -12.42 -9.12
C THR A 23 5.29 -12.52 -9.85
N ALA A 24 5.28 -13.06 -11.06
CA ALA A 24 6.47 -13.09 -11.91
C ALA A 24 7.10 -11.70 -12.12
N TYR A 25 6.28 -10.65 -12.10
CA TYR A 25 6.76 -9.29 -12.20
C TYR A 25 7.62 -8.90 -10.99
N TYR A 26 7.12 -9.13 -9.76
CA TYR A 26 7.87 -8.81 -8.53
C TYR A 26 9.20 -9.56 -8.48
N TRP A 27 9.20 -10.86 -8.72
CA TRP A 27 10.40 -11.69 -8.67
C TRP A 27 11.43 -11.29 -9.72
N ASN A 28 10.99 -10.97 -10.93
CA ASN A 28 11.89 -10.46 -11.97
C ASN A 28 12.54 -9.13 -11.61
N GLU A 29 11.79 -8.21 -11.00
CA GLU A 29 12.32 -6.91 -10.58
C GLU A 29 13.28 -7.05 -9.41
N LEU A 30 12.99 -7.94 -8.44
CA LEU A 30 13.91 -8.26 -7.35
C LEU A 30 15.24 -8.83 -7.90
N LEU A 31 15.17 -9.78 -8.83
CA LEU A 31 16.38 -10.35 -9.44
C LEU A 31 17.19 -9.32 -10.24
N LYS A 32 16.54 -8.38 -10.92
CA LYS A 32 17.23 -7.27 -11.59
C LYS A 32 17.92 -6.36 -10.56
N CYS A 33 17.25 -6.05 -9.46
CA CYS A 33 17.83 -5.29 -8.36
C CYS A 33 19.07 -6.00 -7.79
N MET A 34 18.98 -7.31 -7.57
CA MET A 34 20.12 -8.11 -7.06
C MET A 34 21.31 -8.09 -8.02
N LYS A 35 21.10 -8.15 -9.33
CA LYS A 35 22.17 -8.00 -10.30
C LYS A 35 22.89 -6.66 -10.19
N VAL A 36 22.12 -5.58 -9.98
CA VAL A 36 22.68 -4.23 -9.78
C VAL A 36 23.42 -4.15 -8.45
N TYR A 37 22.82 -4.67 -7.35
CA TYR A 37 23.45 -4.70 -6.03
C TYR A 37 24.79 -5.42 -6.07
N ILE A 38 24.85 -6.61 -6.66
CA ILE A 38 26.05 -7.45 -6.77
C ILE A 38 27.14 -6.73 -7.56
N ALA A 39 26.79 -6.14 -8.70
CA ALA A 39 27.73 -5.36 -9.49
C ALA A 39 28.31 -4.17 -8.71
N LEU A 40 27.45 -3.41 -8.04
CA LEU A 40 27.87 -2.29 -7.21
C LEU A 40 28.68 -2.73 -5.99
N LYS A 41 28.35 -3.84 -5.36
CA LYS A 41 29.08 -4.39 -4.22
C LYS A 41 30.52 -4.73 -4.57
N LYS A 42 30.75 -5.30 -5.76
CA LYS A 42 32.10 -5.64 -6.25
C LYS A 42 32.97 -4.40 -6.48
N GLU A 43 32.35 -3.28 -6.91
CA GLU A 43 33.06 -2.02 -7.14
C GLU A 43 33.15 -1.13 -5.87
N CYS A 44 32.17 -1.26 -4.98
CA CYS A 44 32.04 -0.45 -3.76
C CYS A 44 31.94 -1.35 -2.54
N PRO A 45 33.07 -1.77 -1.94
CA PRO A 45 33.06 -2.69 -0.80
C PRO A 45 32.29 -2.17 0.42
N THR A 46 32.11 -0.84 0.53
CA THR A 46 31.34 -0.19 1.60
C THR A 46 29.83 -0.36 1.48
N LEU A 47 29.31 -0.79 0.32
CA LEU A 47 27.90 -1.13 0.13
C LEU A 47 27.57 -2.40 0.90
N ASP A 48 26.77 -2.31 1.95
CA ASP A 48 26.45 -3.42 2.85
C ASP A 48 24.94 -3.57 3.12
N SER A 49 24.12 -2.71 2.53
CA SER A 49 22.70 -2.63 2.83
C SER A 49 21.86 -2.57 1.55
N LEU A 50 20.69 -3.21 1.61
CA LEU A 50 19.67 -3.20 0.57
C LEU A 50 18.33 -2.79 1.20
N ASN A 51 17.76 -1.69 0.72
CA ASN A 51 16.40 -1.31 1.07
C ASN A 51 15.46 -1.80 -0.04
N ILE A 52 14.58 -2.72 0.28
CA ILE A 52 13.61 -3.31 -0.64
C ILE A 52 12.32 -2.51 -0.77
N GLY A 53 12.29 -1.31 -0.19
CA GLY A 53 11.13 -0.41 -0.22
C GLY A 53 9.96 -0.89 0.61
N GLY A 54 8.79 -0.43 0.24
CA GLY A 54 7.52 -0.78 0.85
C GLY A 54 6.59 -1.52 -0.11
N GLY A 55 5.32 -1.61 0.27
CA GLY A 55 4.28 -2.12 -0.60
C GLY A 55 3.74 -3.50 -0.25
N PHE A 56 3.95 -4.00 0.97
CA PHE A 56 3.16 -5.14 1.45
C PHE A 56 1.68 -4.78 1.43
N PRO A 57 0.83 -5.68 0.89
CA PRO A 57 -0.60 -5.48 0.92
C PRO A 57 -1.10 -5.31 2.35
N ILE A 58 -2.10 -4.46 2.51
CA ILE A 58 -2.81 -4.30 3.78
C ILE A 58 -4.25 -4.77 3.60
N LYS A 59 -4.88 -5.13 4.69
CA LYS A 59 -6.27 -5.55 4.69
C LYS A 59 -7.17 -4.41 4.20
N ASN A 60 -7.77 -4.60 3.04
CA ASN A 60 -8.68 -3.65 2.39
C ASN A 60 -10.08 -4.23 2.16
N SER A 61 -10.29 -5.47 2.59
CA SER A 61 -11.59 -6.16 2.58
C SER A 61 -11.62 -7.22 3.68
N LEU A 62 -12.82 -7.68 4.04
CA LEU A 62 -12.98 -8.74 5.04
C LEU A 62 -12.51 -10.12 4.53
N ALA A 63 -12.44 -10.30 3.22
CA ALA A 63 -11.96 -11.52 2.58
C ALA A 63 -10.47 -11.44 2.19
N PHE A 64 -9.76 -10.45 2.71
CA PHE A 64 -8.33 -10.30 2.41
C PHE A 64 -7.54 -11.44 3.04
N ASP A 65 -6.74 -12.10 2.21
CA ASP A 65 -5.79 -13.14 2.59
C ASP A 65 -4.45 -12.90 1.91
N TYR A 66 -3.36 -12.97 2.67
CA TYR A 66 -2.01 -12.82 2.16
C TYR A 66 -1.01 -13.49 3.11
N ASP A 67 -0.22 -14.41 2.62
CA ASP A 67 0.80 -15.11 3.41
C ASP A 67 2.08 -14.27 3.53
N TYR A 68 2.12 -13.44 4.55
CA TYR A 68 3.27 -12.57 4.84
C TYR A 68 4.53 -13.35 5.17
N GLN A 69 4.39 -14.46 5.92
CA GLN A 69 5.54 -15.25 6.33
C GLN A 69 6.22 -15.87 5.12
N TYR A 70 5.45 -16.52 4.26
CA TYR A 70 5.94 -17.08 3.01
C TYR A 70 6.67 -16.03 2.16
N MET A 71 6.07 -14.87 1.98
CA MET A 71 6.66 -13.82 1.14
C MET A 71 7.96 -13.26 1.71
N VAL A 72 8.05 -13.08 3.03
CA VAL A 72 9.28 -12.64 3.68
C VAL A 72 10.37 -13.68 3.54
N ASP A 73 10.05 -14.94 3.84
CA ASP A 73 11.01 -16.04 3.76
C ASP A 73 11.53 -16.21 2.33
N GLU A 74 10.64 -16.13 1.34
CA GLU A 74 11.03 -16.27 -0.06
C GLU A 74 11.88 -15.09 -0.56
N ILE A 75 11.55 -13.86 -0.18
CA ILE A 75 12.37 -12.68 -0.51
C ILE A 75 13.78 -12.83 0.06
N LEU A 76 13.91 -13.19 1.33
CA LEU A 76 15.20 -13.35 1.97
C LEU A 76 16.01 -14.51 1.35
N ASN A 77 15.33 -15.60 1.01
CA ASN A 77 15.92 -16.74 0.35
C ASN A 77 16.46 -16.40 -1.05
N GLN A 78 15.69 -15.70 -1.87
CA GLN A 78 16.11 -15.26 -3.20
C GLN A 78 17.31 -14.30 -3.14
N ILE A 79 17.31 -13.36 -2.19
CA ILE A 79 18.46 -12.46 -1.96
C ILE A 79 19.69 -13.26 -1.57
N LYS A 80 19.54 -14.21 -0.65
CA LYS A 80 20.64 -15.06 -0.19
C LYS A 80 21.22 -15.90 -1.33
N ILE A 81 20.37 -16.58 -2.10
CA ILE A 81 20.80 -17.39 -3.26
C ILE A 81 21.61 -16.54 -4.25
N ALA A 82 21.08 -15.35 -4.61
CA ALA A 82 21.78 -14.47 -5.55
C ALA A 82 23.15 -14.00 -5.03
N CYS A 83 23.27 -13.76 -3.72
CA CYS A 83 24.53 -13.37 -3.09
C CYS A 83 25.53 -14.56 -3.02
N ASP A 84 25.06 -15.74 -2.63
CA ASP A 84 25.87 -16.96 -2.55
C ASP A 84 26.43 -17.35 -3.95
N GLU A 85 25.60 -17.31 -4.99
CA GLU A 85 26.02 -17.57 -6.38
C GLU A 85 27.07 -16.58 -6.90
N ALA A 86 27.00 -15.34 -6.41
CA ALA A 86 27.92 -14.26 -6.83
C ALA A 86 29.16 -14.13 -5.92
N GLU A 87 29.25 -14.95 -4.85
CA GLU A 87 30.30 -14.92 -3.82
C GLU A 87 30.44 -13.53 -3.16
N VAL A 88 29.30 -12.87 -2.88
CA VAL A 88 29.26 -11.60 -2.15
C VAL A 88 28.51 -11.76 -0.82
N PRO A 89 28.85 -10.97 0.20
CA PRO A 89 28.12 -11.00 1.47
C PRO A 89 26.65 -10.62 1.30
N VAL A 90 25.76 -11.31 2.03
CA VAL A 90 24.34 -10.96 2.10
C VAL A 90 24.19 -9.57 2.76
N PRO A 91 23.42 -8.65 2.17
CA PRO A 91 23.24 -7.31 2.72
C PRO A 91 22.37 -7.29 3.99
N HIS A 92 22.50 -6.25 4.77
CA HIS A 92 21.47 -5.87 5.75
C HIS A 92 20.22 -5.42 4.99
N ILE A 93 19.08 -6.02 5.32
CA ILE A 93 17.82 -5.72 4.66
C ILE A 93 17.08 -4.63 5.42
N PHE A 94 16.67 -3.60 4.70
CA PHE A 94 15.83 -2.51 5.17
C PHE A 94 14.50 -2.54 4.43
N THR A 95 13.44 -2.12 5.12
CA THR A 95 12.09 -2.09 4.59
C THR A 95 11.40 -0.78 4.93
N GLU A 96 10.41 -0.39 4.11
CA GLU A 96 9.58 0.79 4.31
C GLU A 96 8.11 0.40 4.45
N PHE A 97 7.81 -0.56 5.32
CA PHE A 97 6.49 -1.17 5.48
C PHE A 97 5.52 -0.33 6.33
N GLY A 98 5.48 0.99 6.12
CA GLY A 98 4.66 1.90 6.92
C GLY A 98 3.20 1.51 6.99
N SER A 99 2.52 1.38 5.85
CA SER A 99 1.11 0.97 5.81
C SER A 99 0.86 -0.39 6.44
N PHE A 100 1.73 -1.37 6.20
CA PHE A 100 1.63 -2.69 6.82
C PHE A 100 1.76 -2.62 8.35
N THR A 101 2.68 -1.81 8.85
CA THR A 101 2.96 -1.71 10.29
C THR A 101 1.81 -1.05 11.06
N VAL A 102 1.14 -0.04 10.50
CA VAL A 102 0.15 0.77 11.22
C VAL A 102 -1.24 0.80 10.59
N GLY A 103 -1.43 0.19 9.43
CA GLY A 103 -2.66 0.32 8.65
C GLY A 103 -3.91 -0.23 9.33
N GLU A 104 -3.77 -1.19 10.24
CA GLU A 104 -4.86 -1.75 11.04
C GLU A 104 -4.91 -1.17 12.48
N ALA A 105 -4.04 -0.22 12.82
CA ALA A 105 -3.92 0.30 14.19
C ALA A 105 -4.94 1.39 14.53
N GLY A 106 -5.73 1.85 13.58
CA GLY A 106 -6.69 2.93 13.78
C GLY A 106 -7.90 2.87 12.86
N GLY A 107 -8.85 3.74 13.12
CA GLY A 107 -10.03 3.92 12.31
C GLY A 107 -10.54 5.35 12.41
N ALA A 108 -11.36 5.77 11.44
CA ALA A 108 -12.07 7.03 11.46
C ALA A 108 -13.57 6.75 11.65
N LEU A 109 -14.20 7.52 12.52
CA LEU A 109 -15.64 7.46 12.76
C LEU A 109 -16.28 8.69 12.13
N TYR A 110 -17.29 8.47 11.30
CA TYR A 110 -18.05 9.52 10.66
C TYR A 110 -19.53 9.42 11.03
N GLN A 111 -20.17 10.56 11.16
CA GLN A 111 -21.61 10.65 11.32
C GLN A 111 -22.26 10.98 9.97
N VAL A 112 -23.31 10.25 9.62
CA VAL A 112 -24.19 10.65 8.49
C VAL A 112 -25.07 11.80 8.96
N LEU A 113 -24.87 12.98 8.35
CA LEU A 113 -25.62 14.20 8.70
C LEU A 113 -26.99 14.23 8.04
N TYR A 114 -27.02 13.81 6.76
CA TYR A 114 -28.26 13.72 6.00
C TYR A 114 -28.12 12.79 4.81
N GLN A 115 -29.24 12.38 4.30
CA GLN A 115 -29.35 11.54 3.12
C GLN A 115 -29.99 12.33 1.98
N LYS A 116 -29.50 12.13 0.76
CA LYS A 116 -30.02 12.75 -0.43
C LYS A 116 -30.19 11.69 -1.52
N LYS A 117 -31.41 11.61 -2.06
CA LYS A 117 -31.68 10.86 -3.28
C LYS A 117 -31.52 11.80 -4.47
N GLN A 118 -30.54 11.55 -5.31
CA GLN A 118 -30.27 12.43 -6.47
C GLN A 118 -31.09 11.98 -7.69
N ASN A 119 -31.22 10.68 -7.86
CA ASN A 119 -32.02 10.07 -8.92
C ASN A 119 -32.49 8.67 -8.45
N ASP A 120 -33.08 7.88 -9.33
CA ASP A 120 -33.58 6.55 -8.95
C ASP A 120 -32.49 5.53 -8.60
N ARG A 121 -31.22 5.86 -8.84
CA ARG A 121 -30.07 4.96 -8.65
C ARG A 121 -29.08 5.42 -7.59
N GLU A 122 -29.07 6.72 -7.25
CA GLU A 122 -28.05 7.33 -6.42
C GLU A 122 -28.63 7.82 -5.10
N ASN A 123 -28.37 7.06 -4.04
CA ASN A 123 -28.60 7.46 -2.66
C ASN A 123 -27.29 7.94 -2.07
N TRP A 124 -27.22 9.16 -1.62
CA TRP A 124 -26.05 9.78 -1.01
C TRP A 124 -26.22 9.90 0.50
N ASN A 125 -25.22 9.42 1.25
CA ASN A 125 -25.06 9.69 2.67
C ASN A 125 -23.96 10.74 2.81
N MET A 126 -24.32 11.94 3.28
CA MET A 126 -23.37 13.01 3.51
C MET A 126 -22.84 12.94 4.92
N ILE A 127 -21.51 12.87 5.06
CA ILE A 127 -20.84 12.70 6.36
C ILE A 127 -20.40 14.05 6.95
N ASP A 128 -20.05 14.04 8.22
CA ASP A 128 -19.56 15.20 8.99
C ASP A 128 -18.08 15.52 8.78
N SER A 129 -17.49 15.04 7.69
CA SER A 129 -16.08 15.22 7.39
C SER A 129 -15.82 15.32 5.89
N SER A 130 -14.56 15.43 5.50
CA SER A 130 -14.13 15.43 4.09
C SER A 130 -13.19 14.24 3.83
N PHE A 131 -13.45 13.49 2.78
CA PHE A 131 -12.57 12.40 2.35
C PHE A 131 -11.24 12.90 1.82
N ILE A 132 -11.19 14.09 1.23
CA ILE A 132 -9.97 14.73 0.75
C ILE A 132 -8.99 14.97 1.91
N THR A 133 -9.49 15.34 3.09
CA THR A 133 -8.67 15.67 4.26
C THR A 133 -8.41 14.49 5.17
N THR A 134 -9.38 13.59 5.37
CA THR A 134 -9.27 12.48 6.33
C THR A 134 -8.85 11.16 5.69
N LEU A 135 -9.17 10.93 4.44
CA LEU A 135 -8.77 9.77 3.65
C LEU A 135 -8.25 10.17 2.27
N PRO A 136 -7.18 10.98 2.19
CA PRO A 136 -6.70 11.55 0.92
C PRO A 136 -6.34 10.49 -0.12
N ASP A 137 -5.97 9.28 0.30
CA ASP A 137 -5.66 8.19 -0.60
C ASP A 137 -6.88 7.71 -1.40
N THR A 138 -8.11 7.92 -0.92
CA THR A 138 -9.32 7.61 -1.70
C THR A 138 -9.42 8.51 -2.92
N TRP A 139 -9.10 9.77 -2.74
CA TRP A 139 -9.12 10.79 -3.77
C TRP A 139 -7.89 10.69 -4.69
N ALA A 140 -6.67 10.62 -4.12
CA ALA A 140 -5.43 10.69 -4.88
C ALA A 140 -5.11 9.42 -5.68
N ILE A 141 -5.39 8.24 -5.13
CA ILE A 141 -5.01 6.94 -5.70
C ILE A 141 -6.14 5.91 -5.72
N ASN A 142 -7.37 6.35 -5.47
CA ASN A 142 -8.56 5.49 -5.46
C ASN A 142 -8.46 4.30 -4.49
N LYS A 143 -7.75 4.50 -3.37
CA LYS A 143 -7.57 3.46 -2.34
C LYS A 143 -8.88 3.16 -1.65
N ARG A 144 -9.08 1.88 -1.36
CA ARG A 144 -10.25 1.38 -0.65
C ARG A 144 -9.93 1.12 0.81
N PHE A 145 -10.91 1.42 1.66
CA PHE A 145 -10.90 1.11 3.07
C PHE A 145 -12.11 0.23 3.42
N VAL A 146 -11.98 -0.56 4.48
CA VAL A 146 -13.12 -1.30 5.04
C VAL A 146 -14.06 -0.30 5.70
N MET A 147 -15.30 -0.23 5.23
CA MET A 147 -16.37 0.60 5.78
C MET A 147 -17.40 -0.30 6.42
N ILE A 148 -17.77 0.03 7.65
CA ILE A 148 -18.81 -0.69 8.40
C ILE A 148 -19.73 0.29 9.12
N ALA A 149 -21.01 -0.02 9.21
CA ALA A 149 -21.90 0.67 10.11
C ALA A 149 -21.50 0.36 11.55
N VAL A 150 -21.53 1.34 12.46
CA VAL A 150 -21.25 1.13 13.89
C VAL A 150 -22.49 1.17 14.76
N ASN A 151 -23.65 1.43 14.17
CA ASN A 151 -24.96 1.39 14.82
C ASN A 151 -26.01 0.87 13.82
N ARG A 152 -27.24 0.69 14.30
CA ARG A 152 -28.38 0.25 13.47
C ARG A 152 -28.16 -1.09 12.75
N TRP A 153 -27.47 -2.01 13.40
CA TRP A 153 -27.04 -3.30 12.84
C TRP A 153 -28.21 -4.20 12.34
N ASN A 154 -29.42 -3.93 12.81
CA ASN A 154 -30.62 -4.69 12.45
C ASN A 154 -31.41 -4.05 11.32
N ASP A 155 -30.98 -2.88 10.84
CA ASP A 155 -31.65 -2.20 9.73
C ASP A 155 -31.26 -2.86 8.39
N THR A 156 -32.08 -2.65 7.40
CA THR A 156 -31.77 -3.12 6.02
C THR A 156 -30.65 -2.28 5.46
N TYR A 157 -29.61 -2.94 4.97
CA TYR A 157 -28.50 -2.26 4.30
C TYR A 157 -28.91 -1.85 2.89
N GLU A 158 -28.65 -0.63 2.54
CA GLU A 158 -28.89 -0.08 1.21
C GLU A 158 -27.57 0.28 0.52
N ARG A 159 -27.60 0.24 -0.81
CA ARG A 159 -26.49 0.71 -1.62
C ARG A 159 -26.43 2.23 -1.57
N VAL A 160 -25.33 2.80 -1.08
CA VAL A 160 -25.17 4.24 -0.93
C VAL A 160 -23.84 4.74 -1.47
N LEU A 161 -23.80 6.00 -1.81
CA LEU A 161 -22.61 6.79 -2.08
C LEU A 161 -22.32 7.66 -0.86
N LEU A 162 -21.05 7.89 -0.56
CA LEU A 162 -20.65 8.71 0.58
C LEU A 162 -20.04 10.02 0.07
N GLY A 163 -20.61 11.14 0.47
CA GLY A 163 -20.13 12.48 0.15
C GLY A 163 -19.59 13.20 1.39
N GLY A 164 -18.57 14.00 1.20
CA GLY A 164 -18.02 14.87 2.24
C GLY A 164 -18.72 16.23 2.32
N LEU A 165 -18.22 17.08 3.21
CA LEU A 165 -18.81 18.40 3.53
C LEU A 165 -18.37 19.53 2.60
N THR A 166 -17.29 19.34 1.82
CA THR A 166 -16.73 20.42 1.03
C THR A 166 -17.53 20.65 -0.26
N CYS A 167 -17.33 21.80 -0.87
CA CYS A 167 -17.88 22.11 -2.19
C CYS A 167 -17.09 21.47 -3.34
N ASP A 168 -16.03 20.73 -3.05
CA ASP A 168 -15.24 20.04 -4.07
C ASP A 168 -16.04 18.88 -4.66
N GLY A 169 -16.16 18.84 -5.97
CA GLY A 169 -16.90 17.79 -6.68
C GLY A 169 -16.29 16.38 -6.53
N ASP A 170 -15.05 16.29 -6.07
CA ASP A 170 -14.31 15.04 -5.83
C ASP A 170 -14.31 14.61 -4.36
N ASP A 171 -14.99 15.35 -3.47
CA ASP A 171 -15.08 15.03 -2.05
C ASP A 171 -16.10 13.91 -1.80
N TYR A 172 -15.77 12.70 -2.28
CA TYR A 172 -16.57 11.49 -2.08
C TYR A 172 -15.68 10.27 -1.92
N TYR A 173 -16.23 9.21 -1.32
CA TYR A 173 -15.50 7.96 -1.09
C TYR A 173 -15.64 6.98 -2.26
N ASN A 174 -16.81 6.89 -2.85
CA ASN A 174 -17.15 5.92 -3.88
C ASN A 174 -17.94 6.59 -5.00
N SER A 175 -17.75 6.15 -6.23
CA SER A 175 -18.47 6.64 -7.39
C SER A 175 -19.10 5.51 -8.19
N GLU A 176 -20.12 5.82 -8.96
CA GLU A 176 -20.73 4.90 -9.92
C GLU A 176 -19.73 4.42 -10.97
N GLN A 177 -18.82 5.29 -11.40
CA GLN A 177 -17.82 4.97 -12.42
C GLN A 177 -16.86 3.86 -11.96
N HIS A 178 -16.65 3.73 -10.66
CA HIS A 178 -15.75 2.73 -10.10
C HIS A 178 -16.45 1.48 -9.57
N MET A 179 -17.74 1.35 -9.79
CA MET A 179 -18.60 0.23 -9.33
C MET A 179 -18.50 -0.04 -7.82
N ASN A 180 -18.29 0.98 -7.03
CA ASN A 180 -17.82 0.90 -5.65
C ASN A 180 -18.85 1.45 -4.67
N ALA A 181 -20.06 1.02 -4.77
CA ALA A 181 -21.06 1.31 -3.75
C ALA A 181 -20.68 0.66 -2.42
N VAL A 182 -20.94 1.37 -1.34
CA VAL A 182 -20.93 0.84 0.01
C VAL A 182 -22.36 0.43 0.37
N TYR A 183 -22.49 -0.65 1.12
CA TYR A 183 -23.77 -1.06 1.69
C TYR A 183 -23.80 -0.67 3.17
N LEU A 184 -24.62 0.30 3.51
CA LEU A 184 -24.78 0.82 4.88
C LEU A 184 -26.23 0.91 5.28
#